data_07fe78b5def8d0f0c63d746ed1966316
#
_entry.id   07fe78b5def8d0f0c63d746ed1966316
#
_cell.length_a   1.000
_cell.length_b   1.000
_cell.length_c   1.000
_cell.angle_alpha   90.00
_cell.angle_beta   90.00
_cell.angle_gamma   90.00
#
_symmetry.space_group_name_H-M   'P 1'
#
loop_
_entity.id
_entity.type
_entity.pdbx_description
1 polymer ?
#
loop_
_entity_poly.entity_id
_entity_poly.type
_entity_poly.pdbx_seq_one_letter_code
_entity_poly.pdbx_strand_id
1 'polypeptide(L)'
;MLATKTDAVPVGAEWSHEVKWDGVRILAEVTDGQVRLWSRNANDVTVAWPDVALPHEALVPGSTRPRDLLVDGEVIALNERGLPDFRVLQDRMHVRRASTATRLAAGLPATYMVFDLLRVDGEDLTGLPLSERRARLAALDLAPWQVPEPYDDGQMLLEATRAQGLEGVVSKRLSSRYTFDARSPHWRKLAHRHRRSYVVGGWRPQEGTSDRLASLLVGEPTADGLVYRGRVGSGIGGKVSRMLTEAVAGLTRASSPFVDEVPRVDAAGTTWVEPVLVIDVDTHGVGYARLRQPSYRGVREDLDPADLEDQS
;
A
#
# COMPACT_ATOMS: atom_id res chain seq x y z
N MET A 1 -10.28 9.02 8.15
CA MET A 1 -11.19 7.88 7.88
C MET A 1 -10.46 6.79 7.10
N LEU A 2 -10.75 5.49 7.30
CA LEU A 2 -10.07 4.37 6.61
C LEU A 2 -11.03 3.66 5.67
N ALA A 3 -10.56 3.32 4.46
CA ALA A 3 -11.35 2.57 3.48
C ALA A 3 -11.46 1.07 3.83
N THR A 4 -12.62 0.49 3.60
CA THR A 4 -12.88 -0.95 3.67
C THR A 4 -12.47 -1.61 2.35
N LYS A 5 -11.87 -2.80 2.44
CA LYS A 5 -11.55 -3.59 1.25
C LYS A 5 -12.83 -4.10 0.57
N THR A 6 -12.84 -4.10 -0.75
CA THR A 6 -13.92 -4.66 -1.58
C THR A 6 -13.32 -5.50 -2.72
N ASP A 7 -14.12 -6.40 -3.26
CA ASP A 7 -13.74 -7.23 -4.41
C ASP A 7 -14.33 -6.72 -5.72
N ALA A 8 -15.20 -5.69 -5.66
CA ALA A 8 -15.76 -5.03 -6.83
C ALA A 8 -15.89 -3.53 -6.60
N VAL A 9 -15.79 -2.74 -7.67
CA VAL A 9 -16.11 -1.31 -7.65
C VAL A 9 -17.62 -1.15 -7.47
N PRO A 10 -18.08 -0.34 -6.50
CA PRO A 10 -19.50 -0.06 -6.36
C PRO A 10 -20.01 0.74 -7.56
N VAL A 11 -21.26 0.48 -7.93
CA VAL A 11 -21.94 1.14 -9.05
C VAL A 11 -23.03 2.06 -8.49
N GLY A 12 -23.24 3.20 -9.16
CA GLY A 12 -24.29 4.17 -8.83
C GLY A 12 -23.76 5.59 -8.71
N ALA A 13 -24.61 6.57 -9.04
CA ALA A 13 -24.27 8.00 -9.03
C ALA A 13 -23.96 8.55 -7.61
N GLU A 14 -24.22 7.78 -6.57
CA GLU A 14 -23.86 8.12 -5.20
C GLU A 14 -22.39 7.87 -4.85
N TRP A 15 -21.61 7.32 -5.79
CA TRP A 15 -20.19 7.02 -5.62
C TRP A 15 -19.33 7.91 -6.49
N SER A 16 -18.20 8.31 -5.95
CA SER A 16 -17.09 8.99 -6.63
C SER A 16 -15.87 8.08 -6.56
N HIS A 17 -15.09 8.03 -7.62
CA HIS A 17 -13.96 7.11 -7.74
C HIS A 17 -12.67 7.88 -7.93
N GLU A 18 -11.61 7.46 -7.24
CA GLU A 18 -10.31 8.08 -7.28
C GLU A 18 -9.23 7.03 -7.49
N VAL A 19 -8.10 7.42 -8.07
CA VAL A 19 -6.91 6.57 -8.14
C VAL A 19 -6.47 6.21 -6.73
N LYS A 20 -6.21 4.93 -6.49
CA LYS A 20 -5.53 4.50 -5.28
C LYS A 20 -4.03 4.69 -5.46
N TRP A 21 -3.51 5.76 -4.89
CA TRP A 21 -2.09 6.08 -4.93
C TRP A 21 -1.27 5.11 -4.08
N ASP A 22 -0.12 4.65 -4.59
CA ASP A 22 0.85 3.85 -3.83
C ASP A 22 1.86 4.77 -3.14
N GLY A 23 1.53 5.22 -1.95
CA GLY A 23 2.28 6.24 -1.23
C GLY A 23 2.16 6.13 0.29
N VAL A 24 2.33 7.28 0.94
CA VAL A 24 2.21 7.44 2.39
C VAL A 24 1.10 8.44 2.70
N ARG A 25 0.07 7.98 3.38
CA ARG A 25 -1.04 8.85 3.79
C ARG A 25 -0.61 9.79 4.89
N ILE A 26 -0.89 11.07 4.68
CA ILE A 26 -0.54 12.17 5.57
C ILE A 26 -1.72 13.14 5.67
N LEU A 27 -1.98 13.64 6.87
CA LEU A 27 -2.77 14.85 7.08
C LEU A 27 -1.81 16.04 7.06
N ALA A 28 -2.12 17.04 6.24
CA ALA A 28 -1.40 18.31 6.24
C ALA A 28 -2.24 19.37 6.93
N GLU A 29 -1.67 19.97 7.96
CA GLU A 29 -2.24 21.07 8.72
C GLU A 29 -1.47 22.35 8.42
N VAL A 30 -2.18 23.37 8.02
CA VAL A 30 -1.65 24.72 7.87
C VAL A 30 -2.23 25.58 8.97
N THR A 31 -1.37 26.27 9.71
CA THR A 31 -1.76 27.25 10.73
C THR A 31 -0.85 28.46 10.59
N ASP A 32 -1.41 29.64 10.40
CA ASP A 32 -0.66 30.88 10.18
C ASP A 32 0.43 30.76 9.09
N GLY A 33 0.12 30.02 8.01
CA GLY A 33 1.04 29.77 6.90
C GLY A 33 2.12 28.70 7.16
N GLN A 34 2.20 28.14 8.36
CA GLN A 34 3.11 27.06 8.69
C GLN A 34 2.47 25.71 8.43
N VAL A 35 3.19 24.83 7.73
CA VAL A 35 2.72 23.49 7.40
C VAL A 35 3.26 22.48 8.41
N ARG A 36 2.38 21.66 8.98
CA ARG A 36 2.71 20.47 9.75
C ARG A 36 2.11 19.24 9.08
N LEU A 37 2.88 18.16 9.07
CA LEU A 37 2.49 16.91 8.44
C LEU A 37 2.36 15.82 9.49
N TRP A 38 1.18 15.19 9.53
CA TRP A 38 0.85 14.16 10.51
C TRP A 38 0.69 12.81 9.84
N SER A 39 1.42 11.82 10.30
CA SER A 39 1.23 10.45 9.84
C SER A 39 -0.10 9.88 10.33
N ARG A 40 -0.50 8.73 9.78
CA ARG A 40 -1.70 8.00 10.19
C ARG A 40 -1.79 7.75 11.71
N ASN A 41 -0.66 7.61 12.38
CA ASN A 41 -0.58 7.36 13.84
C ASN A 41 -0.39 8.67 14.63
N ALA A 42 -0.75 9.81 14.05
CA ALA A 42 -0.62 11.15 14.64
C ALA A 42 0.81 11.52 15.07
N ASN A 43 1.83 10.95 14.44
CA ASN A 43 3.20 11.39 14.63
C ASN A 43 3.51 12.56 13.70
N ASP A 44 4.20 13.59 14.20
CA ASP A 44 4.75 14.65 13.37
C ASP A 44 5.86 14.08 12.46
N VAL A 45 5.65 14.18 11.15
CA VAL A 45 6.57 13.71 10.11
C VAL A 45 7.03 14.84 9.20
N THR A 46 6.80 16.09 9.58
CA THR A 46 7.11 17.30 8.80
C THR A 46 8.54 17.31 8.29
N VAL A 47 9.50 16.95 9.15
CA VAL A 47 10.93 16.92 8.80
C VAL A 47 11.24 15.96 7.64
N ALA A 48 10.51 14.87 7.51
CA ALA A 48 10.75 13.86 6.47
C ALA A 48 10.40 14.33 5.07
N TRP A 49 9.52 15.33 4.96
CA TRP A 49 8.91 15.77 3.71
C TRP A 49 9.07 17.28 3.47
N PRO A 50 10.32 17.81 3.37
CA PRO A 50 10.56 19.26 3.22
C PRO A 50 10.02 19.82 1.91
N ASP A 51 9.90 19.00 0.87
CA ASP A 51 9.32 19.31 -0.44
C ASP A 51 7.78 19.32 -0.46
N VAL A 52 7.15 18.78 0.58
CA VAL A 52 5.69 18.84 0.81
C VAL A 52 5.33 19.90 1.85
N ALA A 53 6.16 20.02 2.90
CA ALA A 53 5.99 20.97 4.00
C ALA A 53 6.50 22.37 3.64
N LEU A 54 6.34 22.79 2.39
CA LEU A 54 6.74 24.13 1.97
C LEU A 54 5.91 25.17 2.70
N PRO A 55 6.54 26.26 3.23
CA PRO A 55 5.79 27.33 3.86
C PRO A 55 4.73 27.87 2.93
N HIS A 56 3.51 27.98 3.43
CA HIS A 56 2.38 28.51 2.65
C HIS A 56 2.56 29.99 2.28
N GLU A 57 3.51 30.69 2.95
CA GLU A 57 3.91 32.06 2.67
C GLU A 57 4.87 32.23 1.48
N ALA A 58 5.50 31.15 1.01
CA ALA A 58 6.20 31.17 -0.29
C ALA A 58 5.21 31.44 -1.45
N LEU A 59 3.98 31.64 -1.11
CA LEU A 59 2.85 31.92 -1.95
C LEU A 59 2.71 33.43 -2.07
N VAL A 60 2.84 33.89 -3.28
CA VAL A 60 2.74 35.24 -3.83
C VAL A 60 1.99 36.24 -2.94
N PRO A 61 2.54 37.43 -2.66
CA PRO A 61 1.81 38.52 -2.00
C PRO A 61 0.47 38.76 -2.69
N GLY A 62 -0.65 38.68 -1.93
CA GLY A 62 -2.01 38.82 -2.47
C GLY A 62 -2.71 37.49 -2.76
N SER A 63 -2.11 36.34 -2.42
CA SER A 63 -2.75 35.04 -2.53
C SER A 63 -4.04 34.95 -1.70
N THR A 64 -5.09 34.39 -2.28
CA THR A 64 -6.38 34.06 -1.62
C THR A 64 -6.32 32.67 -0.91
N ARG A 65 -5.14 32.16 -0.64
CA ARG A 65 -4.98 30.85 -0.02
C ARG A 65 -5.35 30.87 1.45
N PRO A 66 -6.03 29.81 1.94
CA PRO A 66 -6.42 29.74 3.35
C PRO A 66 -5.18 29.74 4.25
N ARG A 67 -5.23 30.49 5.36
CA ARG A 67 -4.18 30.49 6.39
C ARG A 67 -4.37 29.39 7.43
N ASP A 68 -5.57 28.86 7.53
CA ASP A 68 -5.92 27.72 8.35
C ASP A 68 -6.54 26.64 7.46
N LEU A 69 -5.91 25.49 7.41
CA LEU A 69 -6.29 24.38 6.53
C LEU A 69 -5.96 23.04 7.19
N LEU A 70 -6.85 22.08 7.09
CA LEU A 70 -6.55 20.66 7.36
C LEU A 70 -7.04 19.83 6.19
N VAL A 71 -6.11 19.15 5.53
CA VAL A 71 -6.39 18.30 4.38
C VAL A 71 -5.85 16.89 4.58
N ASP A 72 -6.48 15.95 3.92
CA ASP A 72 -6.09 14.53 3.88
C ASP A 72 -5.61 14.18 2.47
N GLY A 73 -4.49 13.51 2.39
CA GLY A 73 -3.88 13.18 1.11
C GLY A 73 -2.85 12.05 1.19
N GLU A 74 -2.27 11.75 0.04
CA GLU A 74 -1.21 10.75 -0.10
C GLU A 74 0.05 11.42 -0.62
N VAL A 75 1.18 11.25 0.07
CA VAL A 75 2.49 11.61 -0.45
C VAL A 75 2.97 10.50 -1.36
N ILE A 76 3.26 10.83 -2.60
CA ILE A 76 3.79 9.90 -3.60
C ILE A 76 5.15 10.36 -4.10
N ALA A 77 5.95 9.41 -4.59
CA ALA A 77 7.09 9.69 -5.45
C ALA A 77 7.08 8.71 -6.62
N LEU A 78 7.64 9.15 -7.73
CA LEU A 78 7.65 8.38 -8.96
C LEU A 78 8.92 7.56 -9.07
N ASN A 79 8.79 6.31 -9.49
CA ASN A 79 9.94 5.48 -9.86
C ASN A 79 10.48 5.86 -11.25
N GLU A 80 11.52 5.18 -11.71
CA GLU A 80 12.15 5.39 -13.02
C GLU A 80 11.19 5.26 -14.22
N ARG A 81 10.05 4.57 -14.02
CA ARG A 81 9.00 4.39 -15.03
C ARG A 81 7.93 5.49 -14.99
N GLY A 82 8.09 6.49 -14.10
CA GLY A 82 7.11 7.55 -13.90
C GLY A 82 5.85 7.13 -13.16
N LEU A 83 5.88 6.00 -12.44
CA LEU A 83 4.73 5.48 -11.68
C LEU A 83 4.91 5.71 -10.18
N PRO A 84 3.84 6.06 -9.45
CA PRO A 84 3.84 6.10 -7.99
C PRO A 84 4.29 4.76 -7.41
N ASP A 85 5.27 4.80 -6.51
CA ASP A 85 5.85 3.59 -5.95
C ASP A 85 6.27 3.83 -4.49
N PHE A 86 5.60 3.16 -3.57
CA PHE A 86 5.90 3.26 -2.15
C PHE A 86 7.35 2.87 -1.80
N ARG A 87 8.00 2.01 -2.59
CA ARG A 87 9.38 1.58 -2.32
C ARG A 87 10.35 2.75 -2.28
N VAL A 88 10.18 3.69 -3.23
CA VAL A 88 11.07 4.85 -3.34
C VAL A 88 10.89 5.86 -2.20
N LEU A 89 9.79 5.74 -1.44
CA LEU A 89 9.54 6.57 -0.26
C LEU A 89 10.07 5.98 1.05
N GLN A 90 10.40 4.68 1.09
CA GLN A 90 10.75 3.97 2.34
C GLN A 90 11.93 4.61 3.07
N ASP A 91 12.95 5.03 2.34
CA ASP A 91 14.14 5.66 2.91
C ASP A 91 13.86 7.04 3.54
N ARG A 92 12.73 7.68 3.15
CA ARG A 92 12.33 9.00 3.64
C ARG A 92 11.42 8.94 4.87
N MET A 93 10.58 7.91 4.98
CA MET A 93 9.46 7.84 5.97
C MET A 93 9.90 7.99 7.43
N HIS A 94 11.12 7.61 7.76
CA HIS A 94 11.63 7.59 9.14
C HIS A 94 12.74 8.61 9.41
N VAL A 95 12.99 9.50 8.43
CA VAL A 95 14.04 10.52 8.55
C VAL A 95 13.63 11.57 9.58
N ARG A 96 14.55 11.84 10.52
CA ARG A 96 14.38 12.84 11.60
C ARG A 96 15.37 13.98 11.53
N ARG A 97 16.36 13.90 10.63
CA ARG A 97 17.39 14.94 10.43
C ARG A 97 17.06 15.76 9.19
N ALA A 98 16.87 17.06 9.33
CA ALA A 98 16.50 17.96 8.23
C ALA A 98 17.49 17.91 7.06
N SER A 99 18.81 17.91 7.30
CA SER A 99 19.83 17.81 6.25
C SER A 99 19.73 16.52 5.43
N THR A 100 19.44 15.39 6.09
CA THR A 100 19.22 14.11 5.40
C THR A 100 17.93 14.15 4.56
N ALA A 101 16.84 14.71 5.11
CA ALA A 101 15.57 14.84 4.43
C ALA A 101 15.70 15.72 3.17
N THR A 102 16.36 16.88 3.28
CA THR A 102 16.59 17.79 2.14
C THR A 102 17.41 17.12 1.04
N ARG A 103 18.48 16.39 1.40
CA ARG A 103 19.29 15.65 0.42
C ARG A 103 18.48 14.57 -0.31
N LEU A 104 17.67 13.81 0.41
CA LEU A 104 16.83 12.77 -0.19
C LEU A 104 15.71 13.36 -1.05
N ALA A 105 15.09 14.47 -0.62
CA ALA A 105 14.08 15.17 -1.40
C ALA A 105 14.64 15.72 -2.73
N ALA A 106 15.87 16.22 -2.74
CA ALA A 106 16.53 16.68 -3.96
C ALA A 106 16.78 15.55 -4.96
N GLY A 107 17.09 14.33 -4.49
CA GLY A 107 17.30 13.17 -5.35
C GLY A 107 16.02 12.47 -5.80
N LEU A 108 14.98 12.55 -4.98
CA LEU A 108 13.68 11.92 -5.23
C LEU A 108 12.57 12.83 -4.71
N PRO A 109 12.09 13.77 -5.53
CA PRO A 109 11.00 14.68 -5.15
C PRO A 109 9.71 13.92 -4.87
N ALA A 110 8.98 14.37 -3.84
CA ALA A 110 7.66 13.87 -3.51
C ALA A 110 6.58 14.89 -3.89
N THR A 111 5.40 14.39 -4.23
CA THR A 111 4.20 15.17 -4.52
C THR A 111 3.11 14.78 -3.55
N TYR A 112 2.34 15.76 -3.08
CA TYR A 112 1.22 15.53 -2.20
C TYR A 112 -0.09 15.57 -2.97
N MET A 113 -0.80 14.44 -3.01
CA MET A 113 -2.07 14.24 -3.70
C MET A 113 -3.21 14.40 -2.69
N VAL A 114 -3.82 15.58 -2.67
CA VAL A 114 -4.89 15.92 -1.72
C VAL A 114 -6.23 15.39 -2.21
N PHE A 115 -6.92 14.64 -1.38
CA PHE A 115 -8.19 14.01 -1.76
C PHE A 115 -9.36 14.33 -0.81
N ASP A 116 -9.15 15.05 0.29
CA ASP A 116 -10.24 15.51 1.18
C ASP A 116 -9.87 16.81 1.92
N LEU A 117 -10.87 17.62 2.22
CA LEU A 117 -10.77 18.88 2.97
C LEU A 117 -11.54 18.74 4.28
N LEU A 118 -10.85 18.90 5.40
CA LEU A 118 -11.41 18.66 6.73
C LEU A 118 -11.67 19.93 7.52
N ARG A 119 -10.86 20.97 7.31
CA ARG A 119 -11.00 22.30 7.92
C ARG A 119 -10.49 23.37 6.97
N VAL A 120 -11.13 24.52 6.92
CA VAL A 120 -10.67 25.70 6.20
C VAL A 120 -11.12 26.98 6.94
N ASP A 121 -10.19 27.91 7.17
CA ASP A 121 -10.43 29.20 7.80
C ASP A 121 -11.26 29.11 9.10
N GLY A 122 -10.93 28.12 9.95
CA GLY A 122 -11.58 27.85 11.23
C GLY A 122 -12.90 27.06 11.15
N GLU A 123 -13.43 26.80 9.95
CA GLU A 123 -14.65 26.00 9.77
C GLU A 123 -14.31 24.50 9.71
N ASP A 124 -14.85 23.70 10.62
CA ASP A 124 -14.79 22.22 10.57
C ASP A 124 -15.78 21.68 9.54
N LEU A 125 -15.26 20.98 8.54
CA LEU A 125 -16.03 20.42 7.43
C LEU A 125 -16.31 18.92 7.59
N THR A 126 -15.81 18.27 8.64
CA THR A 126 -15.94 16.81 8.81
C THR A 126 -17.37 16.33 8.88
N GLY A 127 -18.28 17.18 9.37
CA GLY A 127 -19.72 16.92 9.41
C GLY A 127 -20.46 17.05 8.07
N LEU A 128 -19.82 17.65 7.05
CA LEU A 128 -20.41 17.82 5.73
C LEU A 128 -20.30 16.56 4.87
N PRO A 129 -21.18 16.37 3.87
CA PRO A 129 -21.04 15.33 2.86
C PRO A 129 -19.71 15.49 2.08
N LEU A 130 -19.15 14.38 1.60
CA LEU A 130 -17.94 14.39 0.77
C LEU A 130 -18.10 15.29 -0.48
N SER A 131 -19.28 15.29 -1.11
CA SER A 131 -19.56 16.15 -2.27
C SER A 131 -19.30 17.62 -2.00
N GLU A 132 -19.71 18.13 -0.84
CA GLU A 132 -19.48 19.52 -0.44
C GLU A 132 -18.01 19.78 -0.11
N ARG A 133 -17.37 18.86 0.64
CA ARG A 133 -15.95 18.98 0.96
C ARG A 133 -15.08 18.97 -0.29
N ARG A 134 -15.39 18.10 -1.28
CA ARG A 134 -14.68 18.05 -2.56
C ARG A 134 -14.92 19.29 -3.42
N ALA A 135 -16.14 19.82 -3.46
CA ALA A 135 -16.43 21.07 -4.17
C ALA A 135 -15.63 22.24 -3.59
N ARG A 136 -15.56 22.37 -2.26
CA ARG A 136 -14.73 23.39 -1.60
C ARG A 136 -13.24 23.16 -1.85
N LEU A 137 -12.77 21.90 -1.80
CA LEU A 137 -11.38 21.55 -2.08
C LEU A 137 -10.97 21.95 -3.49
N ALA A 138 -11.81 21.66 -4.49
CA ALA A 138 -11.57 21.99 -5.89
C ALA A 138 -11.51 23.50 -6.17
N ALA A 139 -12.14 24.32 -5.31
CA ALA A 139 -12.11 25.77 -5.41
C ALA A 139 -10.83 26.42 -4.83
N LEU A 140 -9.99 25.64 -4.11
CA LEU A 140 -8.76 26.12 -3.49
C LEU A 140 -7.58 26.01 -4.47
N ASP A 141 -6.74 27.05 -4.50
CA ASP A 141 -5.40 26.94 -5.10
C ASP A 141 -4.42 26.37 -4.06
N LEU A 142 -4.08 25.11 -4.18
CA LEU A 142 -3.19 24.42 -3.26
C LEU A 142 -1.80 24.11 -3.87
N ALA A 143 -1.48 24.62 -5.07
CA ALA A 143 -0.18 24.36 -5.66
C ALA A 143 0.97 24.66 -4.68
N PRO A 144 2.06 23.85 -4.58
CA PRO A 144 2.38 22.75 -5.50
C PRO A 144 1.67 21.43 -5.19
N TRP A 145 0.84 21.35 -4.14
CA TRP A 145 0.02 20.18 -3.88
C TRP A 145 -0.97 19.96 -5.02
N GLN A 146 -1.24 18.73 -5.34
CA GLN A 146 -2.15 18.36 -6.42
C GLN A 146 -3.50 17.95 -5.84
N VAL A 147 -4.58 18.40 -6.48
CA VAL A 147 -5.96 17.98 -6.17
C VAL A 147 -6.48 17.19 -7.38
N PRO A 148 -6.33 15.84 -7.39
CA PRO A 148 -6.79 15.04 -8.52
C PRO A 148 -8.31 15.11 -8.68
N GLU A 149 -8.76 15.18 -9.92
CA GLU A 149 -10.18 15.06 -10.23
C GLU A 149 -10.69 13.66 -9.95
N PRO A 150 -11.88 13.50 -9.38
CA PRO A 150 -12.54 12.22 -9.25
C PRO A 150 -13.19 11.80 -10.57
N TYR A 151 -13.57 10.51 -10.64
CA TYR A 151 -14.24 9.90 -11.80
C TYR A 151 -15.61 9.38 -11.39
N ASP A 152 -16.59 9.47 -12.31
CA ASP A 152 -17.93 8.95 -12.11
C ASP A 152 -18.03 7.47 -12.50
N ASP A 153 -17.23 7.02 -13.48
CA ASP A 153 -17.17 5.61 -13.90
C ASP A 153 -15.99 4.89 -13.24
N GLY A 154 -16.30 4.17 -12.17
CA GLY A 154 -15.30 3.42 -11.41
C GLY A 154 -14.79 2.18 -12.13
N GLN A 155 -15.57 1.59 -13.05
CA GLN A 155 -15.13 0.42 -13.81
C GLN A 155 -14.11 0.85 -14.88
N MET A 156 -14.41 1.93 -15.60
CA MET A 156 -13.46 2.54 -16.54
C MET A 156 -12.14 2.92 -15.81
N LEU A 157 -12.24 3.55 -14.64
CA LEU A 157 -11.05 3.90 -13.85
C LEU A 157 -10.26 2.65 -13.40
N LEU A 158 -10.96 1.58 -13.01
CA LEU A 158 -10.30 0.33 -12.62
C LEU A 158 -9.50 -0.28 -13.78
N GLU A 159 -10.05 -0.27 -14.99
CA GLU A 159 -9.38 -0.76 -16.19
C GLU A 159 -8.19 0.14 -16.56
N ALA A 160 -8.37 1.46 -16.52
CA ALA A 160 -7.31 2.43 -16.78
C ALA A 160 -6.15 2.31 -15.79
N THR A 161 -6.44 2.20 -14.48
CA THR A 161 -5.40 2.02 -13.46
C THR A 161 -4.65 0.70 -13.61
N ARG A 162 -5.32 -0.37 -14.06
CA ARG A 162 -4.67 -1.65 -14.37
C ARG A 162 -3.74 -1.53 -15.57
N ALA A 163 -4.21 -0.93 -16.66
CA ALA A 163 -3.42 -0.75 -17.89
C ALA A 163 -2.18 0.12 -17.65
N GLN A 164 -2.28 1.10 -16.76
CA GLN A 164 -1.18 2.01 -16.40
C GLN A 164 -0.27 1.47 -15.30
N GLY A 165 -0.57 0.32 -14.70
CA GLY A 165 0.23 -0.25 -13.60
C GLY A 165 0.09 0.49 -12.27
N LEU A 166 -1.00 1.25 -12.07
CA LEU A 166 -1.33 1.91 -10.81
C LEU A 166 -1.91 0.92 -9.78
N GLU A 167 -1.95 1.29 -8.50
CA GLU A 167 -2.30 0.37 -7.42
C GLU A 167 -3.77 -0.08 -7.44
N GLY A 168 -4.69 0.74 -7.95
CA GLY A 168 -6.12 0.43 -8.01
C GLY A 168 -7.01 1.65 -7.86
N VAL A 169 -8.18 1.45 -7.23
CA VAL A 169 -9.23 2.47 -7.09
C VAL A 169 -9.69 2.59 -5.64
N VAL A 170 -10.00 3.82 -5.21
CA VAL A 170 -10.76 4.11 -3.99
C VAL A 170 -12.10 4.72 -4.39
N SER A 171 -13.19 4.07 -4.00
CA SER A 171 -14.56 4.56 -4.21
C SER A 171 -15.09 5.16 -2.92
N LYS A 172 -15.58 6.39 -2.99
CA LYS A 172 -16.08 7.15 -1.85
C LYS A 172 -17.54 7.52 -2.06
N ARG A 173 -18.37 7.28 -1.05
CA ARG A 173 -19.79 7.66 -1.12
C ARG A 173 -19.92 9.18 -0.97
N LEU A 174 -20.55 9.85 -1.90
CA LEU A 174 -20.70 11.30 -1.97
C LEU A 174 -21.37 11.90 -0.72
N SER A 175 -22.32 11.19 -0.11
CA SER A 175 -23.00 11.60 1.12
C SER A 175 -22.21 11.32 2.41
N SER A 176 -21.00 10.76 2.33
CA SER A 176 -20.25 10.35 3.52
C SER A 176 -19.68 11.53 4.30
N ARG A 177 -19.87 11.51 5.62
CA ARG A 177 -19.16 12.38 6.55
C ARG A 177 -17.79 11.81 6.86
N TYR A 178 -16.87 12.65 7.30
CA TYR A 178 -15.53 12.21 7.67
C TYR A 178 -15.48 11.82 9.14
N THR A 179 -14.93 10.64 9.43
CA THR A 179 -14.75 10.14 10.80
C THR A 179 -13.29 9.77 11.01
N PHE A 180 -12.62 10.42 11.96
CA PHE A 180 -11.23 10.11 12.30
C PHE A 180 -11.12 8.68 12.83
N ASP A 181 -9.99 8.03 12.54
CA ASP A 181 -9.56 6.71 13.02
C ASP A 181 -10.57 5.55 12.86
N ALA A 182 -11.66 5.79 12.12
CA ALA A 182 -12.68 4.79 11.86
C ALA A 182 -12.55 4.17 10.47
N ARG A 183 -12.76 2.85 10.39
CA ARG A 183 -12.94 2.15 9.13
C ARG A 183 -14.38 2.31 8.69
N SER A 184 -14.58 2.84 7.48
CA SER A 184 -15.91 3.16 6.96
C SER A 184 -16.28 2.28 5.76
N PRO A 185 -17.51 1.76 5.70
CA PRO A 185 -18.04 1.11 4.50
C PRO A 185 -18.36 2.12 3.37
N HIS A 186 -18.38 3.42 3.70
CA HIS A 186 -18.60 4.50 2.72
C HIS A 186 -17.35 4.83 1.92
N TRP A 187 -16.18 4.38 2.35
CA TRP A 187 -14.95 4.40 1.57
C TRP A 187 -14.53 2.96 1.28
N ARG A 188 -14.43 2.60 0.01
CA ARG A 188 -14.09 1.25 -0.44
C ARG A 188 -12.84 1.29 -1.28
N LYS A 189 -11.90 0.39 -1.02
CA LYS A 189 -10.68 0.26 -1.80
C LYS A 189 -10.61 -1.08 -2.50
N LEU A 190 -10.31 -1.04 -3.79
CA LEU A 190 -10.00 -2.18 -4.61
C LEU A 190 -8.60 -1.99 -5.17
N ALA A 191 -7.66 -2.81 -4.71
CA ALA A 191 -6.31 -2.79 -5.22
C ALA A 191 -6.11 -3.94 -6.21
N HIS A 192 -5.39 -3.68 -7.29
CA HIS A 192 -4.98 -4.72 -8.21
C HIS A 192 -4.11 -5.73 -7.49
N ARG A 193 -4.33 -6.99 -7.81
CA ARG A 193 -3.53 -8.09 -7.31
C ARG A 193 -2.89 -8.80 -8.48
N HIS A 194 -1.64 -9.14 -8.30
CA HIS A 194 -0.87 -9.91 -9.26
C HIS A 194 -0.74 -11.32 -8.71
N ARG A 195 -1.24 -12.30 -9.48
CA ARG A 195 -1.08 -13.70 -9.18
C ARG A 195 0.20 -14.20 -9.81
N ARG A 196 1.04 -14.83 -9.02
CA ARG A 196 2.24 -15.54 -9.48
C ARG A 196 2.40 -16.82 -8.67
N SER A 197 3.07 -17.78 -9.28
CA SER A 197 3.42 -19.05 -8.63
C SER A 197 4.78 -18.92 -7.93
N TYR A 198 4.91 -19.58 -6.79
CA TYR A 198 6.12 -19.60 -5.96
C TYR A 198 6.35 -21.00 -5.41
N VAL A 199 7.61 -21.33 -5.17
CA VAL A 199 8.04 -22.61 -4.57
C VAL A 199 8.04 -22.47 -3.05
N VAL A 200 7.49 -23.45 -2.37
CA VAL A 200 7.49 -23.54 -0.90
C VAL A 200 8.83 -24.10 -0.42
N GLY A 201 9.53 -23.36 0.43
CA GLY A 201 10.81 -23.76 1.03
C GLY A 201 10.74 -23.98 2.54
N GLY A 202 9.62 -23.66 3.18
CA GLY A 202 9.41 -23.86 4.61
C GLY A 202 7.99 -23.49 5.05
N TRP A 203 7.66 -23.89 6.28
CA TRP A 203 6.39 -23.52 6.90
C TRP A 203 6.54 -23.23 8.40
N ARG A 204 5.58 -22.51 8.94
CA ARG A 204 5.53 -22.18 10.37
C ARG A 204 4.21 -22.61 10.99
N PRO A 205 4.26 -23.18 12.20
CA PRO A 205 3.05 -23.51 12.93
C PRO A 205 2.31 -22.26 13.42
N GLN A 206 1.03 -22.44 13.73
CA GLN A 206 0.26 -21.46 14.48
C GLN A 206 0.85 -21.32 15.89
N GLU A 207 0.88 -20.11 16.40
CA GLU A 207 1.34 -19.83 17.75
C GLU A 207 0.62 -20.72 18.78
N GLY A 208 1.40 -21.36 19.67
CA GLY A 208 0.88 -22.31 20.65
C GLY A 208 0.59 -23.73 20.12
N THR A 209 0.90 -24.02 18.85
CA THR A 209 0.78 -25.37 18.28
C THR A 209 2.07 -25.80 17.59
N SER A 210 2.26 -27.09 17.38
CA SER A 210 3.43 -27.63 16.65
C SER A 210 3.08 -28.22 15.28
N ASP A 211 1.81 -28.52 15.04
CA ASP A 211 1.29 -29.31 13.93
C ASP A 211 0.32 -28.57 13.01
N ARG A 212 -0.14 -27.38 13.44
CA ARG A 212 -1.10 -26.60 12.67
C ARG A 212 -0.38 -25.54 11.83
N LEU A 213 -0.27 -25.76 10.53
CA LEU A 213 0.38 -24.83 9.62
C LEU A 213 -0.38 -23.51 9.54
N ALA A 214 0.31 -22.39 9.83
CA ALA A 214 -0.24 -21.04 9.76
C ALA A 214 0.33 -20.20 8.63
N SER A 215 1.54 -20.47 8.18
CA SER A 215 2.15 -19.73 7.06
C SER A 215 3.22 -20.58 6.34
N LEU A 216 3.42 -20.23 5.07
CA LEU A 216 4.44 -20.80 4.20
C LEU A 216 5.54 -19.75 3.94
N LEU A 217 6.78 -20.20 3.87
CA LEU A 217 7.91 -19.43 3.38
C LEU A 217 8.12 -19.82 1.92
N VAL A 218 8.13 -18.84 1.04
CA VAL A 218 8.14 -19.07 -0.40
C VAL A 218 9.32 -18.38 -1.08
N GLY A 219 9.76 -18.96 -2.18
CA GLY A 219 10.82 -18.43 -3.02
C GLY A 219 10.51 -18.51 -4.49
N GLU A 220 11.35 -17.84 -5.25
CA GLU A 220 11.36 -17.82 -6.70
C GLU A 220 12.63 -18.52 -7.18
N PRO A 221 12.53 -19.53 -8.06
CA PRO A 221 13.70 -20.18 -8.64
C PRO A 221 14.46 -19.20 -9.52
N THR A 222 15.77 -19.25 -9.46
CA THR A 222 16.70 -18.49 -10.30
C THR A 222 17.85 -19.40 -10.71
N ALA A 223 18.69 -18.94 -11.63
CA ALA A 223 19.90 -19.69 -12.04
C ALA A 223 20.85 -20.01 -10.87
N ASP A 224 20.84 -19.18 -9.81
CA ASP A 224 21.67 -19.36 -8.60
C ASP A 224 20.99 -20.23 -7.53
N GLY A 225 19.74 -20.63 -7.72
CA GLY A 225 18.94 -21.43 -6.80
C GLY A 225 17.66 -20.70 -6.34
N LEU A 226 17.04 -21.19 -5.26
CA LEU A 226 15.78 -20.65 -4.75
C LEU A 226 16.01 -19.37 -3.91
N VAL A 227 15.54 -18.21 -4.40
CA VAL A 227 15.65 -16.92 -3.71
C VAL A 227 14.41 -16.68 -2.87
N TYR A 228 14.58 -16.37 -1.57
CA TYR A 228 13.48 -16.09 -0.65
C TYR A 228 12.67 -14.87 -1.06
N ARG A 229 11.35 -14.99 -1.11
CA ARG A 229 10.42 -13.91 -1.48
C ARG A 229 9.52 -13.45 -0.34
N GLY A 230 9.32 -14.26 0.70
CA GLY A 230 8.54 -13.83 1.85
C GLY A 230 7.71 -14.92 2.48
N ARG A 231 6.90 -14.52 3.45
CA ARG A 231 6.01 -15.38 4.22
C ARG A 231 4.55 -15.14 3.84
N VAL A 232 3.83 -16.20 3.51
CA VAL A 232 2.42 -16.23 3.10
C VAL A 232 1.59 -16.84 4.23
N GLY A 233 0.77 -16.03 4.90
CA GLY A 233 -0.14 -16.51 5.96
C GLY A 233 -1.61 -16.22 5.65
N SER A 234 -1.89 -15.11 4.94
CA SER A 234 -3.25 -14.78 4.53
C SER A 234 -3.80 -15.82 3.56
N GLY A 235 -5.05 -16.22 3.73
CA GLY A 235 -5.68 -17.30 2.95
C GLY A 235 -5.41 -18.70 3.46
N ILE A 236 -4.57 -18.86 4.50
CA ILE A 236 -4.29 -20.15 5.13
C ILE A 236 -5.04 -20.23 6.46
N GLY A 237 -6.00 -21.14 6.55
CA GLY A 237 -6.75 -21.38 7.76
C GLY A 237 -7.67 -22.59 7.62
N GLY A 238 -8.11 -23.16 8.72
CA GLY A 238 -9.08 -24.26 8.77
C GLY A 238 -8.72 -25.45 7.86
N LYS A 239 -9.53 -25.70 6.82
CA LYS A 239 -9.35 -26.80 5.87
C LYS A 239 -8.07 -26.65 5.04
N VAL A 240 -7.72 -25.43 4.63
CA VAL A 240 -6.51 -25.15 3.85
C VAL A 240 -5.26 -25.48 4.66
N SER A 241 -5.22 -25.08 5.93
CA SER A 241 -4.10 -25.40 6.83
C SER A 241 -3.87 -26.92 6.93
N ARG A 242 -4.93 -27.72 7.12
CA ARG A 242 -4.81 -29.18 7.18
C ARG A 242 -4.28 -29.77 5.88
N MET A 243 -4.87 -29.38 4.74
CA MET A 243 -4.44 -29.81 3.41
C MET A 243 -2.95 -29.50 3.16
N LEU A 244 -2.51 -28.29 3.50
CA LEU A 244 -1.12 -27.89 3.34
C LEU A 244 -0.18 -28.66 4.31
N THR A 245 -0.63 -28.94 5.54
CA THR A 245 0.14 -29.78 6.48
C THR A 245 0.36 -31.17 5.91
N GLU A 246 -0.66 -31.77 5.29
CA GLU A 246 -0.55 -33.06 4.59
C GLU A 246 0.38 -32.97 3.38
N ALA A 247 0.29 -31.88 2.58
CA ALA A 247 1.12 -31.71 1.39
C ALA A 247 2.61 -31.54 1.70
N VAL A 248 2.97 -30.98 2.86
CA VAL A 248 4.37 -30.83 3.29
C VAL A 248 4.87 -31.99 4.16
N ALA A 249 4.00 -32.94 4.50
CA ALA A 249 4.36 -34.10 5.29
C ALA A 249 5.40 -34.94 4.53
N GLY A 250 6.50 -35.27 5.21
CA GLY A 250 7.59 -36.05 4.59
C GLY A 250 8.59 -35.22 3.77
N LEU A 251 8.36 -33.94 3.57
CA LEU A 251 9.27 -33.04 2.84
C LEU A 251 10.29 -32.32 3.74
N THR A 252 10.33 -32.63 5.02
CA THR A 252 11.21 -31.95 5.99
C THR A 252 12.69 -32.12 5.64
N ARG A 253 13.43 -31.03 5.71
CA ARG A 253 14.89 -30.97 5.55
C ARG A 253 15.57 -30.25 6.71
N ALA A 254 16.87 -30.49 6.89
CA ALA A 254 17.64 -29.97 8.03
C ALA A 254 18.00 -28.50 7.94
N SER A 255 18.08 -27.94 6.74
CA SER A 255 18.53 -26.55 6.49
C SER A 255 17.65 -25.84 5.50
N SER A 256 17.72 -24.50 5.48
CA SER A 256 17.02 -23.65 4.51
C SER A 256 17.33 -24.06 3.06
N PRO A 257 16.35 -24.17 2.17
CA PRO A 257 16.56 -24.34 0.73
C PRO A 257 16.90 -23.03 0.00
N PHE A 258 16.73 -21.89 0.65
CA PHE A 258 16.97 -20.58 0.05
C PHE A 258 18.46 -20.28 0.00
N VAL A 259 18.92 -19.72 -1.13
CA VAL A 259 20.32 -19.32 -1.35
C VAL A 259 20.66 -17.99 -0.70
N ASP A 260 19.68 -17.12 -0.51
CA ASP A 260 19.84 -15.86 0.19
C ASP A 260 19.44 -15.96 1.67
N GLU A 261 19.82 -14.95 2.46
CA GLU A 261 19.52 -14.90 3.89
C GLU A 261 18.01 -14.69 4.13
N VAL A 262 17.41 -15.63 4.85
CA VAL A 262 16.03 -15.48 5.34
C VAL A 262 16.06 -14.63 6.61
N PRO A 263 15.27 -13.54 6.72
CA PRO A 263 15.22 -12.71 7.92
C PRO A 263 14.97 -13.55 9.17
N ARG A 264 15.70 -13.26 10.25
CA ARG A 264 15.63 -14.04 11.51
C ARG A 264 14.19 -14.16 12.05
N VAL A 265 13.35 -13.15 11.85
CA VAL A 265 11.94 -13.14 12.26
C VAL A 265 11.13 -14.20 11.51
N ASP A 266 11.51 -14.54 10.29
CA ASP A 266 10.86 -15.57 9.49
C ASP A 266 11.55 -16.94 9.63
N ALA A 267 12.87 -16.97 9.75
CA ALA A 267 13.63 -18.22 9.91
C ALA A 267 13.38 -18.91 11.27
N ALA A 268 13.23 -18.13 12.34
CA ALA A 268 13.05 -18.68 13.68
C ALA A 268 11.73 -19.47 13.80
N GLY A 269 11.79 -20.74 14.15
CA GLY A 269 10.63 -21.62 14.29
C GLY A 269 10.05 -22.12 12.96
N THR A 270 10.78 -21.99 11.85
CA THR A 270 10.41 -22.54 10.56
C THR A 270 10.88 -23.99 10.44
N THR A 271 9.98 -24.86 10.00
CA THR A 271 10.33 -26.18 9.51
C THR A 271 10.62 -26.05 8.00
N TRP A 272 11.86 -26.32 7.63
CA TRP A 272 12.30 -26.28 6.24
C TRP A 272 11.82 -27.52 5.50
N VAL A 273 11.48 -27.38 4.21
CA VAL A 273 11.00 -28.47 3.37
C VAL A 273 11.74 -28.50 2.04
N GLU A 274 11.79 -29.69 1.42
CA GLU A 274 12.26 -29.82 0.06
C GLU A 274 11.42 -28.95 -0.88
N PRO A 275 12.06 -28.16 -1.76
CA PRO A 275 11.38 -27.12 -2.55
C PRO A 275 10.72 -27.72 -3.82
N VAL A 276 9.73 -28.57 -3.62
CA VAL A 276 9.00 -29.28 -4.70
C VAL A 276 7.55 -28.81 -4.83
N LEU A 277 7.00 -28.19 -3.79
CA LEU A 277 5.60 -27.75 -3.78
C LEU A 277 5.48 -26.35 -4.37
N VAL A 278 4.67 -26.19 -5.41
CA VAL A 278 4.35 -24.89 -6.05
C VAL A 278 2.97 -24.42 -5.61
N ILE A 279 2.88 -23.13 -5.27
CA ILE A 279 1.61 -22.51 -4.88
C ILE A 279 1.40 -21.19 -5.60
N ASP A 280 0.14 -20.85 -5.88
CA ASP A 280 -0.26 -19.53 -6.32
C ASP A 280 -0.41 -18.57 -5.14
N VAL A 281 0.13 -17.36 -5.31
CA VAL A 281 0.05 -16.28 -4.35
C VAL A 281 -0.39 -14.99 -5.04
N ASP A 282 -1.43 -14.35 -4.52
CA ASP A 282 -1.79 -12.99 -4.91
C ASP A 282 -0.98 -11.99 -4.08
N THR A 283 -0.37 -11.01 -4.75
CA THR A 283 0.42 -9.95 -4.12
C THR A 283 -0.04 -8.56 -4.56
N HIS A 284 0.33 -7.56 -3.79
CA HIS A 284 0.22 -6.17 -4.20
C HIS A 284 1.52 -5.72 -4.89
N GLY A 285 1.39 -5.27 -6.15
CA GLY A 285 2.53 -4.85 -6.97
C GLY A 285 3.43 -6.02 -7.42
N VAL A 286 4.34 -5.71 -8.32
CA VAL A 286 5.34 -6.63 -8.88
C VAL A 286 6.74 -6.05 -8.73
N GLY A 287 7.77 -6.90 -8.79
CA GLY A 287 9.17 -6.47 -8.77
C GLY A 287 9.69 -6.07 -7.38
N TYR A 288 8.99 -6.42 -6.31
CA TYR A 288 9.49 -6.27 -4.95
C TYR A 288 10.45 -7.42 -4.60
N ALA A 289 11.54 -7.11 -3.90
CA ALA A 289 12.44 -8.14 -3.37
C ALA A 289 11.72 -9.07 -2.38
N ARG A 290 10.68 -8.57 -1.69
CA ARG A 290 9.81 -9.33 -0.80
C ARG A 290 8.34 -9.10 -1.15
N LEU A 291 7.51 -10.14 -1.01
CA LEU A 291 6.07 -10.10 -1.31
C LEU A 291 5.34 -9.09 -0.42
N ARG A 292 4.51 -8.24 -1.02
CA ARG A 292 3.65 -7.31 -0.28
C ARG A 292 2.26 -7.90 -0.10
N GLN A 293 1.82 -7.97 1.15
CA GLN A 293 0.50 -8.50 1.54
C GLN A 293 0.12 -9.80 0.81
N PRO A 294 1.00 -10.82 0.80
CA PRO A 294 0.76 -12.04 0.06
C PRO A 294 -0.45 -12.80 0.61
N SER A 295 -1.20 -13.42 -0.29
CA SER A 295 -2.35 -14.25 0.06
C SER A 295 -2.33 -15.54 -0.76
N TYR A 296 -2.35 -16.68 -0.08
CA TYR A 296 -2.45 -18.01 -0.69
C TYR A 296 -3.71 -18.14 -1.55
N ARG A 297 -3.58 -18.82 -2.71
CA ARG A 297 -4.68 -19.06 -3.67
C ARG A 297 -4.89 -20.50 -4.04
N GLY A 298 -3.88 -21.32 -3.96
CA GLY A 298 -4.01 -22.75 -4.29
C GLY A 298 -2.65 -23.41 -4.45
N VAL A 299 -2.65 -24.73 -4.42
CA VAL A 299 -1.52 -25.55 -4.87
C VAL A 299 -1.59 -25.67 -6.40
N ARG A 300 -0.45 -25.68 -7.06
CA ARG A 300 -0.28 -25.90 -8.49
C ARG A 300 0.32 -27.28 -8.73
N GLU A 301 -0.58 -28.25 -8.81
CA GLU A 301 -0.20 -29.66 -9.07
C GLU A 301 0.26 -29.89 -10.53
N ASP A 302 0.01 -28.89 -11.38
CA ASP A 302 0.34 -28.87 -12.81
C ASP A 302 1.69 -28.22 -13.11
N LEU A 303 2.41 -27.69 -12.11
CA LEU A 303 3.70 -27.01 -12.25
C LEU A 303 4.76 -27.63 -11.35
N ASP A 304 5.94 -27.81 -11.93
CA ASP A 304 7.16 -28.10 -11.18
C ASP A 304 7.97 -26.82 -10.91
N PRO A 305 8.85 -26.79 -9.89
CA PRO A 305 9.73 -25.65 -9.63
C PRO A 305 10.53 -25.18 -10.85
N ALA A 306 10.97 -26.12 -11.70
CA ALA A 306 11.71 -25.81 -12.93
C ALA A 306 10.90 -24.99 -13.96
N ASP A 307 9.56 -25.15 -13.99
CA ASP A 307 8.68 -24.39 -14.88
C ASP A 307 8.60 -22.90 -14.54
N LEU A 308 9.11 -22.51 -13.36
CA LEU A 308 9.08 -21.13 -12.90
C LEU A 308 10.36 -20.34 -13.22
N GLU A 309 11.44 -21.00 -13.62
CA GLU A 309 12.73 -20.33 -13.92
C GLU A 309 12.62 -19.38 -15.11
N ASP A 310 11.74 -19.67 -16.08
CA ASP A 310 11.51 -18.84 -17.27
C ASP A 310 10.58 -17.61 -17.04
N GLN A 311 10.08 -17.42 -15.81
CA GLN A 311 9.16 -16.31 -15.48
C GLN A 311 9.87 -15.10 -14.84
N SER A 312 11.20 -15.10 -14.79
CA SER A 312 12.03 -14.08 -14.09
C SER A 312 12.40 -12.91 -15.01
#